data_cbb8c0a5e4ed599f3a76b117c874a930
#
_entry.id   cbb8c0a5e4ed599f3a76b117c874a930
#
_cell.length_a   1.000
_cell.length_b   1.000
_cell.length_c   1.000
_cell.angle_alpha   90.00
_cell.angle_beta   90.00
_cell.angle_gamma   90.00
#
_symmetry.space_group_name_H-M   'P 1'
#
loop_
_entity.id
_entity.type
_entity.pdbx_description
1 polymer ?
#
loop_
_entity_poly.entity_id
_entity_poly.type
_entity_poly.pdbx_seq_one_letter_code
_entity_poly.pdbx_strand_id
1 'polypeptide(L)'
;IVVDTAARWRIADPLQFLRSVRDEIGARNRLNDIIDSVVRDIVSGADLEDIVRSHDWNVDVKALGEDTLVREDVDLEKPKMGRERLEQEMLKAASRLMPDMGIELVDVRIKRINYIDSVGRQVESRMISERQSIAARFRSEGQGRSQEILGEMTRDLRRIRSEAERQAQEIQGQADAEATRIYGEAY
;
A
#
# COMPACT_ATOMS: atom_id res chain seq x y z
N ILE A 1 -7.54 -2.67 17.95
CA ILE A 1 -8.57 -2.52 16.91
C ILE A 1 -9.94 -2.81 17.50
N VAL A 2 -10.98 -2.20 16.93
CA VAL A 2 -12.40 -2.48 17.19
C VAL A 2 -12.96 -3.11 15.91
N VAL A 3 -13.60 -4.26 16.06
CA VAL A 3 -14.19 -4.99 14.95
C VAL A 3 -15.69 -5.07 15.18
N ASP A 4 -16.46 -4.41 14.32
CA ASP A 4 -17.92 -4.51 14.31
C ASP A 4 -18.33 -5.69 13.45
N THR A 5 -19.11 -6.61 14.00
CA THR A 5 -19.63 -7.77 13.30
C THR A 5 -21.15 -7.74 13.21
N ALA A 6 -21.69 -8.45 12.24
CA ALA A 6 -23.12 -8.70 12.14
C ALA A 6 -23.34 -10.19 11.89
N ALA A 7 -24.30 -10.74 12.59
CA ALA A 7 -24.71 -12.12 12.40
C ALA A 7 -26.20 -12.20 12.02
N ARG A 8 -26.51 -13.12 11.14
CA ARG A 8 -27.90 -13.48 10.80
C ARG A 8 -28.19 -14.85 11.32
N TRP A 9 -29.33 -14.99 11.96
CA TRP A 9 -29.75 -16.23 12.57
C TRP A 9 -31.24 -16.47 12.38
N ARG A 10 -31.67 -17.70 12.56
CA ARG A 10 -33.07 -18.10 12.55
C ARG A 10 -33.36 -19.14 13.61
N ILE A 11 -34.62 -19.24 14.01
CA ILE A 11 -35.08 -20.30 14.91
C ILE A 11 -35.25 -21.55 14.07
N ALA A 12 -34.45 -22.60 14.36
CA ALA A 12 -34.52 -23.88 13.70
C ALA A 12 -35.47 -24.85 14.42
N ASP A 13 -35.41 -24.86 15.75
CA ASP A 13 -36.32 -25.63 16.60
C ASP A 13 -37.02 -24.71 17.62
N PRO A 14 -38.32 -24.35 17.39
CA PRO A 14 -39.05 -23.46 18.30
C PRO A 14 -39.24 -24.03 19.71
N LEU A 15 -39.38 -25.35 19.84
CA LEU A 15 -39.57 -25.96 21.13
C LEU A 15 -38.28 -25.90 21.98
N GLN A 16 -37.17 -26.25 21.36
CA GLN A 16 -35.84 -26.13 21.99
C GLN A 16 -35.51 -24.69 22.34
N PHE A 17 -35.82 -23.75 21.44
CA PHE A 17 -35.64 -22.33 21.63
C PHE A 17 -36.36 -21.80 22.86
N LEU A 18 -37.68 -22.11 23.01
CA LEU A 18 -38.46 -21.71 24.16
C LEU A 18 -37.96 -22.31 25.47
N ARG A 19 -37.46 -23.54 25.43
CA ARG A 19 -36.93 -24.22 26.62
C ARG A 19 -35.57 -23.67 27.08
N SER A 20 -34.72 -23.29 26.14
CA SER A 20 -33.33 -22.87 26.44
C SER A 20 -33.17 -21.38 26.63
N VAL A 21 -33.87 -20.54 25.83
CA VAL A 21 -33.61 -19.11 25.74
C VAL A 21 -34.83 -18.25 26.14
N ARG A 22 -36.03 -18.81 26.07
CA ARG A 22 -37.34 -18.26 26.44
C ARG A 22 -37.87 -17.16 25.53
N ASP A 23 -37.05 -16.16 25.18
CA ASP A 23 -37.45 -15.01 24.37
C ASP A 23 -36.33 -14.55 23.42
N GLU A 24 -36.67 -13.65 22.51
CA GLU A 24 -35.74 -13.12 21.50
C GLU A 24 -34.65 -12.24 22.13
N ILE A 25 -34.92 -11.54 23.21
CA ILE A 25 -33.97 -10.65 23.89
C ILE A 25 -32.88 -11.50 24.53
N GLY A 26 -33.27 -12.54 25.24
CA GLY A 26 -32.34 -13.53 25.84
C GLY A 26 -31.50 -14.23 24.76
N ALA A 27 -32.12 -14.56 23.59
CA ALA A 27 -31.40 -15.12 22.46
C ALA A 27 -30.32 -14.19 21.95
N ARG A 28 -30.66 -12.93 21.72
CA ARG A 28 -29.69 -11.91 21.24
C ARG A 28 -28.53 -11.72 22.19
N ASN A 29 -28.80 -11.60 23.50
CA ASN A 29 -27.74 -11.42 24.48
C ASN A 29 -26.78 -12.62 24.46
N ARG A 30 -27.31 -13.84 24.46
CA ARG A 30 -26.51 -15.06 24.47
C ARG A 30 -25.74 -15.28 23.16
N LEU A 31 -26.37 -14.92 22.02
CA LEU A 31 -25.70 -14.91 20.72
C LEU A 31 -24.57 -13.90 20.65
N ASN A 32 -24.78 -12.69 21.15
CA ASN A 32 -23.74 -11.66 21.21
C ASN A 32 -22.54 -12.14 22.03
N ASP A 33 -22.78 -12.71 23.23
CA ASP A 33 -21.69 -13.20 24.09
C ASP A 33 -20.86 -14.28 23.37
N ILE A 34 -21.52 -15.22 22.67
CA ILE A 34 -20.87 -16.31 21.95
C ILE A 34 -20.11 -15.75 20.73
N ILE A 35 -20.75 -14.89 19.93
CA ILE A 35 -20.15 -14.34 18.73
C ILE A 35 -18.96 -13.44 19.10
N ASP A 36 -19.10 -12.58 20.11
CA ASP A 36 -18.02 -11.73 20.57
C ASP A 36 -16.81 -12.52 21.05
N SER A 37 -17.05 -13.64 21.76
CA SER A 37 -15.98 -14.52 22.19
C SER A 37 -15.27 -15.16 21.00
N VAL A 38 -16.01 -15.75 20.07
CA VAL A 38 -15.46 -16.40 18.87
C VAL A 38 -14.72 -15.41 17.97
N VAL A 39 -15.31 -14.24 17.75
CA VAL A 39 -14.67 -13.17 16.94
C VAL A 39 -13.38 -12.72 17.60
N ARG A 40 -13.38 -12.51 18.91
CA ARG A 40 -12.18 -12.11 19.65
C ARG A 40 -11.06 -13.13 19.52
N ASP A 41 -11.37 -14.42 19.68
CA ASP A 41 -10.39 -15.49 19.60
C ASP A 41 -9.78 -15.59 18.19
N ILE A 42 -10.61 -15.54 17.16
CA ILE A 42 -10.15 -15.65 15.76
C ILE A 42 -9.39 -14.39 15.33
N VAL A 43 -9.91 -13.18 15.63
CA VAL A 43 -9.28 -11.92 15.26
C VAL A 43 -7.95 -11.70 15.99
N SER A 44 -7.82 -12.16 17.24
CA SER A 44 -6.55 -12.02 17.98
C SER A 44 -5.43 -12.88 17.41
N GLY A 45 -5.75 -13.96 16.71
CA GLY A 45 -4.79 -14.85 16.04
C GLY A 45 -4.55 -14.54 14.56
N ALA A 46 -5.30 -13.60 13.97
CA ALA A 46 -5.21 -13.26 12.56
C ALA A 46 -4.37 -12.00 12.32
N ASP A 47 -3.67 -11.95 11.18
CA ASP A 47 -2.97 -10.77 10.73
C ASP A 47 -3.99 -9.71 10.28
N LEU A 48 -3.68 -8.42 10.48
CA LEU A 48 -4.58 -7.32 10.09
C LEU A 48 -4.94 -7.36 8.59
N GLU A 49 -4.01 -7.81 7.78
CA GLU A 49 -4.19 -7.96 6.33
C GLU A 49 -5.23 -9.00 5.97
N ASP A 50 -5.27 -10.12 6.70
CA ASP A 50 -6.27 -11.17 6.52
C ASP A 50 -7.68 -10.70 6.89
N ILE A 51 -7.79 -9.79 7.86
CA ILE A 51 -9.07 -9.24 8.29
C ILE A 51 -9.61 -8.19 7.29
N VAL A 52 -8.70 -7.43 6.67
CA VAL A 52 -9.06 -6.30 5.77
C VAL A 52 -9.18 -6.75 4.32
N ARG A 53 -8.26 -7.60 3.86
CA ARG A 53 -8.14 -7.98 2.45
C ARG A 53 -8.95 -9.24 2.15
N SER A 54 -9.53 -9.28 0.95
CA SER A 54 -10.15 -10.48 0.40
C SER A 54 -9.07 -11.53 0.05
N HIS A 55 -9.44 -12.81 0.07
CA HIS A 55 -8.55 -13.88 -0.38
C HIS A 55 -8.10 -13.71 -1.85
N ASP A 56 -9.00 -13.18 -2.69
CA ASP A 56 -8.72 -12.90 -4.11
C ASP A 56 -8.08 -11.54 -4.33
N TRP A 57 -7.69 -10.86 -3.25
CA TRP A 57 -7.05 -9.55 -3.35
C TRP A 57 -5.75 -9.65 -4.16
N ASN A 58 -5.70 -8.89 -5.23
CA ASN A 58 -4.54 -8.77 -6.11
C ASN A 58 -4.38 -7.31 -6.51
N VAL A 59 -3.20 -6.75 -6.30
CA VAL A 59 -2.88 -5.43 -6.82
C VAL A 59 -2.43 -5.59 -8.26
N ASP A 60 -3.16 -5.01 -9.18
CA ASP A 60 -2.68 -4.85 -10.54
C ASP A 60 -1.57 -3.78 -10.56
N VAL A 61 -0.33 -4.25 -10.38
CA VAL A 61 0.87 -3.40 -10.39
C VAL A 61 1.02 -2.65 -11.71
N LYS A 62 0.46 -3.18 -12.82
CA LYS A 62 0.47 -2.53 -14.13
C LYS A 62 -0.51 -1.35 -14.18
N ALA A 63 -1.64 -1.43 -13.47
CA ALA A 63 -2.61 -0.34 -13.38
C ALA A 63 -2.08 0.87 -12.58
N LEU A 64 -1.05 0.67 -11.74
CA LEU A 64 -0.41 1.74 -10.97
C LEU A 64 0.57 2.59 -11.79
N GLY A 65 0.83 2.23 -13.07
CA GLY A 65 1.76 2.91 -13.96
C GLY A 65 3.23 2.60 -13.65
N GLU A 66 4.10 2.67 -14.68
CA GLU A 66 5.54 2.42 -14.53
C GLU A 66 6.24 3.52 -13.69
N ASP A 67 5.62 4.68 -13.59
CA ASP A 67 6.14 5.89 -12.92
C ASP A 67 5.77 5.95 -11.43
N THR A 68 5.08 4.95 -10.89
CA THR A 68 4.67 4.99 -9.50
C THR A 68 5.84 4.56 -8.60
N LEU A 69 6.59 5.56 -8.16
CA LEU A 69 7.68 5.48 -7.17
C LEU A 69 7.23 4.90 -5.80
N VAL A 70 6.00 4.44 -5.71
CA VAL A 70 5.34 3.82 -4.55
C VAL A 70 5.61 2.31 -4.47
N ARG A 71 6.35 1.73 -5.43
CA ARG A 71 6.53 0.28 -5.55
C ARG A 71 7.33 -0.36 -4.40
N GLU A 72 8.25 0.40 -3.79
CA GLU A 72 9.14 -0.17 -2.77
C GLU A 72 8.48 -0.25 -1.38
N ASP A 73 7.42 0.53 -1.13
CA ASP A 73 6.80 0.64 0.20
C ASP A 73 5.40 0.01 0.27
N VAL A 74 4.88 -0.58 -0.81
CA VAL A 74 3.58 -1.26 -0.80
C VAL A 74 3.81 -2.73 -0.53
N ASP A 75 3.38 -3.17 0.65
CA ASP A 75 3.31 -4.59 0.97
C ASP A 75 2.29 -5.27 0.04
N LEU A 76 2.81 -5.99 -0.95
CA LEU A 76 2.05 -6.71 -1.96
C LEU A 76 1.80 -8.17 -1.56
N GLU A 77 2.13 -8.54 -0.33
CA GLU A 77 1.90 -9.91 0.14
C GLU A 77 0.40 -10.22 0.13
N LYS A 78 0.09 -11.35 -0.42
CA LYS A 78 -1.29 -11.86 -0.41
C LYS A 78 -1.68 -12.25 1.01
N PRO A 79 -2.92 -12.01 1.42
CA PRO A 79 -3.39 -12.49 2.70
C PRO A 79 -3.30 -14.02 2.75
N LYS A 80 -2.90 -14.55 3.89
CA LYS A 80 -2.76 -16.01 4.11
C LYS A 80 -4.11 -16.72 4.04
N MET A 81 -5.09 -16.12 4.68
CA MET A 81 -6.45 -16.65 4.77
C MET A 81 -7.46 -15.78 4.03
N GLY A 82 -7.41 -14.48 4.26
CA GLY A 82 -8.34 -13.50 3.74
C GLY A 82 -9.67 -13.48 4.52
N ARG A 83 -10.35 -12.36 4.39
CA ARG A 83 -11.55 -12.02 5.16
C ARG A 83 -12.65 -13.07 5.07
N GLU A 84 -12.91 -13.60 3.87
CA GLU A 84 -13.98 -14.57 3.63
C GLU A 84 -13.76 -15.88 4.39
N ARG A 85 -12.52 -16.34 4.46
CA ARG A 85 -12.18 -17.55 5.20
C ARG A 85 -12.29 -17.35 6.71
N LEU A 86 -11.86 -16.18 7.20
CA LEU A 86 -12.05 -15.83 8.61
C LEU A 86 -13.52 -15.78 8.99
N GLU A 87 -14.39 -15.19 8.16
CA GLU A 87 -15.83 -15.16 8.37
C GLU A 87 -16.44 -16.59 8.39
N GLN A 88 -15.95 -17.49 7.53
CA GLN A 88 -16.37 -18.88 7.52
C GLN A 88 -15.91 -19.63 8.78
N GLU A 89 -14.70 -19.37 9.27
CA GLU A 89 -14.22 -19.94 10.53
C GLU A 89 -15.02 -19.45 11.74
N MET A 90 -15.34 -18.13 11.78
CA MET A 90 -16.22 -17.55 12.79
C MET A 90 -17.59 -18.21 12.78
N LEU A 91 -18.19 -18.36 11.59
CA LEU A 91 -19.48 -19.03 11.43
C LEU A 91 -19.42 -20.48 11.94
N LYS A 92 -18.39 -21.24 11.52
CA LYS A 92 -18.21 -22.64 11.90
C LYS A 92 -17.99 -22.81 13.40
N ALA A 93 -17.19 -21.95 14.01
CA ALA A 93 -16.91 -21.99 15.44
C ALA A 93 -18.15 -21.63 16.28
N ALA A 94 -18.84 -20.56 15.91
CA ALA A 94 -20.07 -20.13 16.59
C ALA A 94 -21.20 -21.14 16.40
N SER A 95 -21.39 -21.71 15.22
CA SER A 95 -22.44 -22.67 14.92
C SER A 95 -22.37 -23.95 15.76
N ARG A 96 -21.20 -24.31 16.29
CA ARG A 96 -21.06 -25.49 17.17
C ARG A 96 -21.78 -25.34 18.50
N LEU A 97 -22.02 -24.14 18.95
CA LEU A 97 -22.64 -23.80 20.23
C LEU A 97 -24.14 -23.51 20.11
N MET A 98 -24.69 -23.48 18.88
CA MET A 98 -26.08 -23.08 18.61
C MET A 98 -27.14 -24.20 18.74
N PRO A 99 -26.85 -25.50 18.46
CA PRO A 99 -27.88 -26.54 18.47
C PRO A 99 -28.60 -26.67 19.81
N ASP A 100 -27.89 -26.47 20.92
CA ASP A 100 -28.46 -26.52 22.28
C ASP A 100 -29.51 -25.42 22.55
N MET A 101 -29.54 -24.39 21.70
CA MET A 101 -30.49 -23.27 21.81
C MET A 101 -31.63 -23.33 20.79
N GLY A 102 -31.67 -24.32 19.92
CA GLY A 102 -32.66 -24.41 18.83
C GLY A 102 -32.49 -23.29 17.78
N ILE A 103 -31.30 -22.70 17.69
CA ILE A 103 -30.94 -21.61 16.78
C ILE A 103 -30.02 -22.13 15.70
N GLU A 104 -30.22 -21.64 14.48
CA GLU A 104 -29.31 -21.82 13.35
C GLU A 104 -28.70 -20.47 12.97
N LEU A 105 -27.37 -20.40 12.96
CA LEU A 105 -26.64 -19.26 12.51
C LEU A 105 -26.45 -19.34 10.99
N VAL A 106 -26.93 -18.34 10.26
CA VAL A 106 -26.91 -18.33 8.80
C VAL A 106 -25.58 -17.80 8.27
N ASP A 107 -25.13 -16.66 8.81
CA ASP A 107 -23.79 -16.12 8.53
C ASP A 107 -23.28 -15.19 9.65
N VAL A 108 -21.97 -14.96 9.60
CA VAL A 108 -21.28 -13.96 10.43
C VAL A 108 -20.41 -13.13 9.49
N ARG A 109 -20.56 -11.80 9.53
CA ARG A 109 -19.85 -10.87 8.66
C ARG A 109 -19.17 -9.78 9.45
N ILE A 110 -17.94 -9.47 9.07
CA ILE A 110 -17.22 -8.30 9.55
C ILE A 110 -17.78 -7.07 8.83
N LYS A 111 -18.34 -6.12 9.56
CA LYS A 111 -18.89 -4.89 8.99
C LYS A 111 -17.84 -3.80 8.85
N ARG A 112 -17.11 -3.57 9.92
CA ARG A 112 -16.18 -2.46 10.02
C ARG A 112 -15.03 -2.80 10.96
N ILE A 113 -13.86 -2.30 10.61
CA ILE A 113 -12.66 -2.41 11.41
C ILE A 113 -12.16 -0.98 11.62
N ASN A 114 -12.01 -0.59 12.89
CA ASN A 114 -11.50 0.72 13.25
C ASN A 114 -10.36 0.59 14.25
N TYR A 115 -9.48 1.57 14.24
CA TYR A 115 -8.60 1.77 15.39
C TYR A 115 -9.36 2.45 16.51
N ILE A 116 -8.95 2.19 17.75
CA ILE A 116 -9.38 2.99 18.90
C ILE A 116 -8.86 4.42 18.66
N ASP A 117 -9.65 5.44 18.98
CA ASP A 117 -9.37 6.84 18.65
C ASP A 117 -7.97 7.32 19.05
N SER A 118 -7.45 6.86 20.18
CA SER A 118 -6.09 7.19 20.64
C SER A 118 -5.01 6.62 19.73
N VAL A 119 -5.20 5.37 19.27
CA VAL A 119 -4.27 4.68 18.37
C VAL A 119 -4.43 5.20 16.94
N GLY A 120 -5.65 5.48 16.50
CA GLY A 120 -5.95 6.03 15.18
C GLY A 120 -5.16 7.31 14.89
N ARG A 121 -5.21 8.27 15.83
CA ARG A 121 -4.45 9.53 15.72
C ARG A 121 -2.93 9.32 15.67
N GLN A 122 -2.41 8.35 16.40
CA GLN A 122 -0.98 8.05 16.38
C GLN A 122 -0.55 7.41 15.06
N VAL A 123 -1.35 6.49 14.52
CA VAL A 123 -1.12 5.86 13.22
C VAL A 123 -1.20 6.90 12.10
N GLU A 124 -2.21 7.78 12.13
CA GLU A 124 -2.36 8.87 11.16
C GLU A 124 -1.15 9.82 11.17
N SER A 125 -0.71 10.26 12.35
CA SER A 125 0.47 11.11 12.51
C SER A 125 1.73 10.44 11.96
N ARG A 126 1.90 9.15 12.24
CA ARG A 126 3.01 8.36 11.70
C ARG A 126 2.96 8.28 10.18
N MET A 127 1.80 7.96 9.59
CA MET A 127 1.63 7.90 8.14
C MET A 127 1.93 9.24 7.46
N ILE A 128 1.49 10.36 8.05
CA ILE A 128 1.81 11.70 7.55
C ILE A 128 3.32 11.93 7.56
N SER A 129 4.01 11.60 8.66
CA SER A 129 5.47 11.75 8.77
C SER A 129 6.22 10.88 7.77
N GLU A 130 5.80 9.65 7.56
CA GLU A 130 6.37 8.75 6.56
C GLU A 130 6.20 9.30 5.14
N ARG A 131 5.00 9.79 4.79
CA ARG A 131 4.75 10.42 3.48
C ARG A 131 5.56 11.69 3.26
N GLN A 132 5.71 12.51 4.29
CA GLN A 132 6.57 13.70 4.22
C GLN A 132 8.04 13.34 4.01
N SER A 133 8.54 12.30 4.69
CA SER A 133 9.90 11.80 4.52
C SER A 133 10.15 11.27 3.10
N ILE A 134 9.23 10.48 2.56
CA ILE A 134 9.28 9.98 1.18
C ILE A 134 9.30 11.15 0.19
N ALA A 135 8.40 12.11 0.35
CA ALA A 135 8.34 13.29 -0.52
C ALA A 135 9.61 14.17 -0.43
N ALA A 136 10.24 14.26 0.75
CA ALA A 136 11.51 14.98 0.92
C ALA A 136 12.65 14.26 0.21
N ARG A 137 12.72 12.91 0.31
CA ARG A 137 13.70 12.08 -0.40
C ARG A 137 13.61 12.32 -1.90
N PHE A 138 12.44 12.19 -2.50
CA PHE A 138 12.26 12.39 -3.94
C PHE A 138 12.60 13.80 -4.41
N ARG A 139 12.25 14.83 -3.61
CA ARG A 139 12.67 16.20 -3.93
C ARG A 139 14.19 16.35 -3.92
N SER A 140 14.86 15.79 -2.94
CA SER A 140 16.33 15.83 -2.84
C SER A 140 17.00 15.07 -4.00
N GLU A 141 16.51 13.88 -4.34
CA GLU A 141 16.98 13.10 -5.48
C GLU A 141 16.77 13.85 -6.81
N GLY A 142 15.58 14.42 -7.01
CA GLY A 142 15.28 15.23 -8.19
C GLY A 142 16.15 16.46 -8.31
N GLN A 143 16.42 17.16 -7.21
CA GLN A 143 17.36 18.30 -7.18
C GLN A 143 18.79 17.85 -7.49
N GLY A 144 19.24 16.74 -6.91
CA GLY A 144 20.55 16.17 -7.19
C GLY A 144 20.71 15.85 -8.67
N ARG A 145 19.75 15.16 -9.25
CA ARG A 145 19.75 14.79 -10.67
C ARG A 145 19.72 16.01 -11.60
N SER A 146 18.94 17.03 -11.22
CA SER A 146 18.93 18.32 -11.96
C SER A 146 20.30 18.98 -11.96
N GLN A 147 20.98 19.04 -10.82
CA GLN A 147 22.33 19.63 -10.72
C GLN A 147 23.37 18.82 -11.50
N GLU A 148 23.26 17.51 -11.51
CA GLU A 148 24.12 16.62 -12.30
C GLU A 148 24.00 16.92 -13.80
N ILE A 149 22.75 16.98 -14.32
CA ILE A 149 22.46 17.30 -15.73
C ILE A 149 22.99 18.70 -16.10
N LEU A 150 22.78 19.70 -15.25
CA LEU A 150 23.30 21.06 -15.47
C LEU A 150 24.83 21.09 -15.47
N GLY A 151 25.45 20.31 -14.60
CA GLY A 151 26.91 20.14 -14.54
C GLY A 151 27.48 19.51 -15.82
N GLU A 152 26.83 18.45 -16.32
CA GLU A 152 27.17 17.80 -17.57
C GLU A 152 27.01 18.73 -18.77
N MET A 153 25.88 19.42 -18.87
CA MET A 153 25.64 20.42 -19.92
C MET A 153 26.71 21.50 -19.93
N THR A 154 27.06 22.03 -18.77
CA THR A 154 28.09 23.08 -18.67
C THR A 154 29.45 22.56 -19.10
N ARG A 155 29.79 21.33 -18.75
CA ARG A 155 31.05 20.65 -19.15
C ARG A 155 31.11 20.45 -20.64
N ASP A 156 30.03 19.97 -21.25
CA ASP A 156 29.95 19.74 -22.69
C ASP A 156 30.00 21.04 -23.50
N LEU A 157 29.32 22.07 -23.05
CA LEU A 157 29.40 23.42 -23.68
C LEU A 157 30.82 23.98 -23.65
N ARG A 158 31.55 23.84 -22.53
CA ARG A 158 32.96 24.28 -22.45
C ARG A 158 33.85 23.48 -23.41
N ARG A 159 33.66 22.17 -23.47
CA ARG A 159 34.38 21.29 -24.39
C ARG A 159 34.15 21.70 -25.84
N ILE A 160 32.88 21.85 -26.26
CA ILE A 160 32.52 22.23 -27.63
C ILE A 160 33.12 23.59 -27.99
N ARG A 161 33.03 24.58 -27.09
CA ARG A 161 33.61 25.93 -27.33
C ARG A 161 35.14 25.85 -27.47
N SER A 162 35.81 25.16 -26.56
CA SER A 162 37.27 25.03 -26.61
C SER A 162 37.74 24.31 -27.90
N GLU A 163 36.99 23.31 -28.33
CA GLU A 163 37.28 22.59 -29.55
C GLU A 163 37.05 23.45 -30.79
N ALA A 164 35.98 24.24 -30.84
CA ALA A 164 35.72 25.21 -31.91
C ALA A 164 36.80 26.33 -31.96
N GLU A 165 37.19 26.85 -30.83
CA GLU A 165 38.29 27.86 -30.73
C GLU A 165 39.61 27.28 -31.23
N ARG A 166 39.96 26.06 -30.82
CA ARG A 166 41.16 25.36 -31.29
C ARG A 166 41.14 25.18 -32.80
N GLN A 167 40.03 24.73 -33.38
CA GLN A 167 39.87 24.55 -34.82
C GLN A 167 39.99 25.88 -35.58
N ALA A 168 39.36 26.94 -35.05
CA ALA A 168 39.44 28.28 -35.65
C ALA A 168 40.89 28.80 -35.67
N GLN A 169 41.63 28.66 -34.56
CA GLN A 169 43.03 29.05 -34.49
C GLN A 169 43.92 28.21 -35.37
N GLU A 170 43.64 26.93 -35.52
CA GLU A 170 44.37 26.02 -36.42
C GLU A 170 44.21 26.41 -37.90
N ILE A 171 42.94 26.70 -38.30
CA ILE A 171 42.63 27.17 -39.66
C ILE A 171 43.29 28.52 -39.93
N GLN A 172 43.21 29.45 -38.99
CA GLN A 172 43.83 30.78 -39.13
C GLN A 172 45.35 30.66 -39.24
N GLY A 173 45.98 29.87 -38.37
CA GLY A 173 47.42 29.64 -38.40
C GLY A 173 47.89 28.98 -39.70
N GLN A 174 47.11 28.03 -40.24
CA GLN A 174 47.40 27.41 -41.53
C GLN A 174 47.31 28.45 -42.69
N ALA A 175 46.26 29.29 -42.67
CA ALA A 175 46.08 30.34 -43.65
C ALA A 175 47.21 31.38 -43.60
N ASP A 176 47.63 31.81 -42.42
CA ASP A 176 48.74 32.74 -42.22
C ASP A 176 50.08 32.16 -42.66
N ALA A 177 50.32 30.87 -42.38
CA ALA A 177 51.51 30.18 -42.82
C ALA A 177 51.56 30.06 -44.35
N GLU A 178 50.43 29.73 -44.97
CA GLU A 178 50.32 29.64 -46.43
C GLU A 178 50.49 30.99 -47.10
N ALA A 179 49.88 32.04 -46.56
CA ALA A 179 50.08 33.42 -47.04
C ALA A 179 51.56 33.82 -46.95
N THR A 180 52.25 33.55 -45.84
CA THR A 180 53.67 33.81 -45.67
C THR A 180 54.53 33.03 -46.66
N ARG A 181 54.19 31.76 -46.93
CA ARG A 181 54.88 30.95 -47.95
C ARG A 181 54.74 31.53 -49.33
N ILE A 182 53.52 31.91 -49.75
CA ILE A 182 53.25 32.54 -51.03
C ILE A 182 54.03 33.86 -51.19
N TYR A 183 54.04 34.71 -50.17
CA TYR A 183 54.83 35.94 -50.18
C TYR A 183 56.32 35.68 -50.28
N GLY A 184 56.85 34.68 -49.58
CA GLY A 184 58.27 34.32 -49.63
C GLY A 184 58.72 33.70 -50.96
N GLU A 185 57.82 33.07 -51.69
CA GLU A 185 58.08 32.52 -53.04
C GLU A 185 57.99 33.60 -54.15
N ALA A 186 57.26 34.68 -53.90
CA ALA A 186 57.06 35.73 -54.89
C ALA A 186 58.15 36.83 -54.89
N TYR A 187 58.98 36.88 -53.84
CA TYR A 187 60.11 37.79 -53.69
C TYR A 187 61.43 37.06 -53.50
#